data_3a22de7ad6abf01714118ec6b24ce889
#
_entry.id   3a22de7ad6abf01714118ec6b24ce889
#
_cell.length_a   1.000
_cell.length_b   1.000
_cell.length_c   1.000
_cell.angle_alpha   90.00
_cell.angle_beta   90.00
_cell.angle_gamma   90.00
#
_symmetry.space_group_name_H-M   'P 1'
#
loop_
_entity.id
_entity.type
_entity.pdbx_description
1 polymer ?
#
loop_
_entity_poly.entity_id
_entity_poly.type
_entity_poly.pdbx_seq_one_letter_code
_entity_poly.pdbx_strand_id
1 'polypeptide(L)'
;MPYGVFYGFPSLDGSTLKLAEHSGGEALTDPLQVDRSLRNSDTKPIGRFLNEVMPDVDSQTGRHSVCMYTVTPDGHFIVDRHSEYDNVFFGAGFSGHGFKFTSVIGEALAALAIDGSTDQPIDFLGLSRFQT
;
A
#
# COMPACT_ATOMS: atom_id res chain seq x y z
N MET A 1 -4.64 -17.34 -0.12
CA MET A 1 -4.64 -18.05 -1.42
C MET A 1 -3.28 -18.69 -1.63
N PRO A 2 -3.16 -19.84 -2.30
CA PRO A 2 -1.87 -20.53 -2.48
C PRO A 2 -0.85 -19.76 -3.32
N TYR A 3 -1.28 -18.71 -4.01
CA TYR A 3 -0.44 -17.92 -4.91
C TYR A 3 -0.08 -16.53 -4.40
N GLY A 4 -0.57 -16.12 -3.25
CA GLY A 4 -0.44 -14.75 -2.77
C GLY A 4 -1.66 -13.89 -3.09
N VAL A 5 -1.51 -12.56 -2.95
CA VAL A 5 -2.53 -11.56 -3.27
C VAL A 5 -2.02 -10.73 -4.45
N PHE A 6 -2.78 -10.74 -5.53
CA PHE A 6 -2.46 -9.99 -6.75
C PHE A 6 -3.49 -8.89 -6.99
N TYR A 7 -3.06 -7.82 -7.61
CA TYR A 7 -3.93 -6.76 -8.09
C TYR A 7 -3.48 -6.26 -9.45
N GLY A 8 -4.39 -5.69 -10.19
CA GLY A 8 -4.08 -5.17 -11.51
C GLY A 8 -5.10 -4.16 -12.00
N PHE A 9 -4.81 -3.62 -13.15
CA PHE A 9 -5.70 -2.75 -13.89
C PHE A 9 -5.88 -3.29 -15.31
N PRO A 10 -7.10 -3.20 -15.87
CA PRO A 10 -7.34 -3.61 -17.24
C PRO A 10 -6.51 -2.78 -18.21
N SER A 11 -6.34 -3.32 -19.41
CA SER A 11 -5.69 -2.59 -20.50
C SER A 11 -6.46 -1.31 -20.83
N LEU A 12 -5.76 -0.20 -20.90
CA LEU A 12 -6.30 1.09 -21.37
C LEU A 12 -5.98 1.32 -22.84
N ASP A 13 -4.99 0.65 -23.38
CA ASP A 13 -4.49 0.79 -24.76
C ASP A 13 -4.76 -0.44 -25.63
N GLY A 14 -5.40 -1.48 -25.06
CA GLY A 14 -5.68 -2.74 -25.75
C GLY A 14 -4.47 -3.67 -25.91
N SER A 15 -3.28 -3.26 -25.42
CA SER A 15 -2.03 -4.01 -25.63
C SER A 15 -1.33 -4.43 -24.34
N THR A 16 -1.51 -3.67 -23.26
CA THR A 16 -0.84 -3.94 -21.98
C THR A 16 -1.83 -3.91 -20.83
N LEU A 17 -1.58 -4.70 -19.80
CA LEU A 17 -2.26 -4.60 -18.52
C LEU A 17 -1.24 -4.37 -17.40
N LYS A 18 -1.67 -3.79 -16.30
CA LYS A 18 -0.85 -3.72 -15.10
C LYS A 18 -1.20 -4.88 -14.18
N LEU A 19 -0.18 -5.60 -13.72
CA LEU A 19 -0.31 -6.63 -12.71
C LEU A 19 0.80 -6.51 -11.68
N ALA A 20 0.50 -6.73 -10.40
CA ALA A 20 1.49 -6.76 -9.34
C ALA A 20 1.08 -7.72 -8.23
N GLU A 21 2.07 -8.30 -7.56
CA GLU A 21 1.87 -9.00 -6.31
C GLU A 21 1.84 -7.99 -5.17
N HIS A 22 0.79 -8.07 -4.34
CA HIS A 22 0.63 -7.23 -3.15
C HIS A 22 1.25 -7.88 -1.91
N SER A 23 1.14 -9.22 -1.84
CA SER A 23 1.71 -10.02 -0.76
C SER A 23 3.15 -10.40 -1.10
N GLY A 24 4.07 -10.06 -0.29
CA GLY A 24 5.48 -10.38 -0.52
C GLY A 24 6.34 -9.13 -0.50
N GLY A 25 7.56 -9.28 -1.01
CA GLY A 25 8.57 -8.23 -0.98
C GLY A 25 9.57 -8.42 0.16
N GLU A 26 10.66 -7.71 0.04
CA GLU A 26 11.76 -7.74 1.00
C GLU A 26 11.64 -6.55 1.96
N ALA A 27 11.92 -6.79 3.24
CA ALA A 27 12.02 -5.70 4.20
C ALA A 27 13.23 -4.81 3.86
N LEU A 28 13.03 -3.52 3.83
CA LEU A 28 14.08 -2.54 3.61
C LEU A 28 14.47 -1.90 4.93
N THR A 29 15.77 -1.84 5.20
CA THR A 29 16.32 -1.11 6.34
C THR A 29 16.53 0.37 6.03
N ASP A 30 16.77 0.71 4.76
CA ASP A 30 16.92 2.08 4.28
C ASP A 30 16.14 2.25 2.97
N PRO A 31 15.08 3.08 2.95
CA PRO A 31 14.27 3.32 1.77
C PRO A 31 15.04 4.01 0.63
N LEU A 32 16.18 4.65 0.92
CA LEU A 32 17.04 5.27 -0.08
C LEU A 32 17.92 4.26 -0.83
N GLN A 33 18.04 3.02 -0.31
CA GLN A 33 18.84 1.95 -0.88
C GLN A 33 17.99 0.93 -1.67
N VAL A 34 16.75 1.26 -2.01
CA VAL A 34 15.90 0.33 -2.74
C VAL A 34 16.48 0.01 -4.13
N ASP A 35 16.69 -1.27 -4.40
CA ASP A 35 17.01 -1.74 -5.75
C ASP A 35 15.75 -1.67 -6.63
N ARG A 36 15.84 -0.88 -7.68
CA ARG A 36 14.73 -0.69 -8.63
C ARG A 36 14.92 -1.46 -9.93
N SER A 37 15.94 -2.31 -10.01
CA SER A 37 16.14 -3.20 -11.16
C SER A 37 15.11 -4.32 -11.18
N LEU A 38 14.73 -4.75 -12.37
CA LEU A 38 13.84 -5.90 -12.54
C LEU A 38 14.62 -7.19 -12.30
N ARG A 39 14.17 -7.98 -11.34
CA ARG A 39 14.79 -9.27 -10.98
C ARG A 39 13.85 -10.43 -11.36
N ASN A 40 14.44 -11.62 -11.55
CA ASN A 40 13.65 -12.83 -11.80
C ASN A 40 12.71 -13.18 -10.61
N SER A 41 13.09 -12.81 -9.39
CA SER A 41 12.24 -12.95 -8.21
C SER A 41 10.94 -12.14 -8.32
N ASP A 42 10.96 -11.03 -9.04
CA ASP A 42 9.81 -10.14 -9.19
C ASP A 42 8.83 -10.66 -10.26
N THR A 43 9.37 -11.24 -11.34
CA THR A 43 8.56 -11.71 -12.47
C THR A 43 8.02 -13.13 -12.29
N LYS A 44 8.73 -13.99 -11.56
CA LYS A 44 8.37 -15.41 -11.42
C LYS A 44 6.99 -15.64 -10.79
N PRO A 45 6.59 -14.97 -9.68
CA PRO A 45 5.24 -15.09 -9.13
C PRO A 45 4.17 -14.60 -10.09
N ILE A 46 4.44 -13.51 -10.80
CA ILE A 46 3.53 -12.93 -11.78
C ILE A 46 3.30 -13.90 -12.95
N GLY A 47 4.37 -14.44 -13.52
CA GLY A 47 4.29 -15.40 -14.61
C GLY A 47 3.53 -16.67 -14.20
N ARG A 48 3.76 -17.18 -12.99
CA ARG A 48 3.00 -18.31 -12.47
C ARG A 48 1.51 -18.00 -12.35
N PHE A 49 1.17 -16.84 -11.78
CA PHE A 49 -0.22 -16.40 -11.66
C PHE A 49 -0.89 -16.27 -13.03
N LEU A 50 -0.23 -15.63 -14.00
CA LEU A 50 -0.76 -15.50 -15.36
C LEU A 50 -1.03 -16.85 -16.01
N ASN A 51 -0.06 -17.76 -15.97
CA ASN A 51 -0.20 -19.08 -16.59
C ASN A 51 -1.37 -19.90 -16.02
N GLU A 52 -1.66 -19.75 -14.72
CA GLU A 52 -2.69 -20.54 -14.05
C GLU A 52 -4.07 -19.87 -14.04
N VAL A 53 -4.12 -18.53 -14.01
CA VAL A 53 -5.38 -17.79 -13.80
C VAL A 53 -5.80 -17.00 -15.05
N MET A 54 -4.84 -16.55 -15.85
CA MET A 54 -5.07 -15.72 -17.03
C MET A 54 -4.21 -16.22 -18.22
N PRO A 55 -4.41 -17.46 -18.68
CA PRO A 55 -3.53 -18.11 -19.67
C PRO A 55 -3.50 -17.43 -21.04
N ASP A 56 -4.50 -16.61 -21.35
CA ASP A 56 -4.57 -15.85 -22.60
C ASP A 56 -3.76 -14.54 -22.57
N VAL A 57 -3.14 -14.22 -21.43
CA VAL A 57 -2.30 -13.04 -21.28
C VAL A 57 -0.84 -13.41 -21.45
N ASP A 58 -0.15 -12.74 -22.38
CA ASP A 58 1.30 -12.90 -22.54
C ASP A 58 2.02 -12.41 -21.29
N SER A 59 2.94 -13.23 -20.78
CA SER A 59 3.74 -12.93 -19.61
C SER A 59 4.97 -12.06 -19.91
N GLN A 60 5.13 -11.55 -21.13
CA GLN A 60 6.23 -10.66 -21.46
C GLN A 60 6.14 -9.36 -20.66
N THR A 61 7.16 -9.09 -19.88
CA THR A 61 7.23 -7.88 -19.06
C THR A 61 7.60 -6.68 -19.91
N GLY A 62 6.74 -5.67 -19.94
CA GLY A 62 7.01 -4.36 -20.52
C GLY A 62 7.68 -3.43 -19.50
N ARG A 63 6.95 -2.41 -19.05
CA ARG A 63 7.42 -1.49 -18.00
C ARG A 63 7.27 -2.12 -16.64
N HIS A 64 8.21 -1.86 -15.73
CA HIS A 64 8.07 -2.22 -14.33
C HIS A 64 8.35 -1.01 -13.42
N SER A 65 7.87 -1.10 -12.19
CA SER A 65 8.17 -0.16 -11.12
C SER A 65 8.23 -0.89 -9.80
N VAL A 66 9.21 -0.56 -8.99
CA VAL A 66 9.31 -1.05 -7.60
C VAL A 66 8.60 -0.06 -6.70
N CYS A 67 7.59 -0.55 -5.97
CA CYS A 67 6.84 0.21 -4.98
C CYS A 67 7.31 -0.18 -3.57
N MET A 68 7.30 0.78 -2.66
CA MET A 68 7.57 0.55 -1.25
C MET A 68 6.27 0.71 -0.44
N TYR A 69 6.12 -0.11 0.59
CA TYR A 69 5.06 0.02 1.57
C TYR A 69 5.67 0.39 2.93
N THR A 70 5.03 1.30 3.64
CA THR A 70 5.27 1.50 5.06
C THR A 70 4.26 0.65 5.80
N VAL A 71 4.72 -0.48 6.33
CA VAL A 71 3.87 -1.48 6.98
C VAL A 71 3.94 -1.30 8.49
N THR A 72 2.79 -1.18 9.13
CA THR A 72 2.68 -1.19 10.59
C THR A 72 2.67 -2.62 11.13
N PRO A 73 3.00 -2.85 12.41
CA PRO A 73 3.01 -4.20 12.99
C PRO A 73 1.67 -4.95 12.90
N ASP A 74 0.56 -4.23 12.94
CA ASP A 74 -0.80 -4.77 12.86
C ASP A 74 -1.44 -4.65 11.46
N GLY A 75 -0.74 -4.03 10.50
CA GLY A 75 -1.24 -3.80 9.15
C GLY A 75 -2.30 -2.70 9.05
N HIS A 76 -2.73 -2.08 10.15
CA HIS A 76 -3.65 -0.94 10.14
C HIS A 76 -2.92 0.38 9.94
N PHE A 77 -3.65 1.40 9.47
CA PHE A 77 -3.12 2.75 9.28
C PHE A 77 -2.80 3.42 10.63
N ILE A 78 -2.04 4.50 10.58
CA ILE A 78 -1.91 5.45 11.68
C ILE A 78 -2.60 6.72 11.23
N VAL A 79 -3.59 7.19 11.99
CA VAL A 79 -4.26 8.48 11.81
C VAL A 79 -4.36 9.12 13.18
N ASP A 80 -3.61 10.18 13.40
CA ASP A 80 -3.49 10.74 14.74
C ASP A 80 -3.07 12.21 14.72
N ARG A 81 -3.14 12.84 15.89
CA ARG A 81 -2.49 14.11 16.22
C ARG A 81 -1.11 13.82 16.79
N HIS A 82 -0.13 14.67 16.48
CA HIS A 82 1.21 14.55 17.05
C HIS A 82 1.18 14.79 18.56
N SER A 83 1.92 13.97 19.33
CA SER A 83 1.90 14.02 20.79
C SER A 83 2.50 15.29 21.38
N GLU A 84 3.42 15.95 20.68
CA GLU A 84 4.13 17.14 21.14
C GLU A 84 3.69 18.44 20.44
N TYR A 85 3.02 18.32 19.29
CA TYR A 85 2.63 19.47 18.47
C TYR A 85 1.13 19.44 18.20
N ASP A 86 0.39 20.28 18.91
CA ASP A 86 -1.07 20.30 18.87
C ASP A 86 -1.68 20.67 17.51
N ASN A 87 -0.92 21.30 16.64
CA ASN A 87 -1.31 21.71 15.30
C ASN A 87 -0.84 20.78 14.18
N VAL A 88 -0.28 19.60 14.55
CA VAL A 88 0.21 18.61 13.57
C VAL A 88 -0.68 17.37 13.61
N PHE A 89 -1.32 17.09 12.49
CA PHE A 89 -2.16 15.91 12.27
C PHE A 89 -1.58 15.12 11.10
N PHE A 90 -1.59 13.79 11.19
CA PHE A 90 -0.94 12.99 10.16
C PHE A 90 -1.63 11.65 9.92
N GLY A 91 -1.49 11.17 8.69
CA GLY A 91 -1.80 9.81 8.30
C GLY A 91 -0.54 9.12 7.80
N ALA A 92 -0.24 7.92 8.29
CA ALA A 92 0.97 7.18 7.95
C ALA A 92 0.73 5.66 7.99
N GLY A 93 1.73 4.88 7.57
CA GLY A 93 1.69 3.42 7.70
C GLY A 93 0.53 2.78 6.97
N PHE A 94 0.24 3.20 5.75
CA PHE A 94 -0.93 2.73 5.00
C PHE A 94 -0.81 1.29 4.49
N SER A 95 0.26 0.58 4.81
CA SER A 95 0.46 -0.86 4.62
C SER A 95 0.09 -1.37 3.22
N GLY A 96 0.32 -0.54 2.21
CA GLY A 96 0.11 -0.85 0.80
C GLY A 96 -1.35 -0.80 0.32
N HIS A 97 -2.33 -0.42 1.14
CA HIS A 97 -3.75 -0.44 0.76
C HIS A 97 -4.55 0.84 1.11
N GLY A 98 -3.86 1.95 1.41
CA GLY A 98 -4.48 3.19 1.85
C GLY A 98 -5.19 4.00 0.78
N PHE A 99 -4.84 3.86 -0.50
CA PHE A 99 -5.34 4.73 -1.56
C PHE A 99 -6.87 4.82 -1.62
N LYS A 100 -7.58 3.70 -1.48
CA LYS A 100 -9.04 3.64 -1.47
C LYS A 100 -9.70 4.40 -0.31
N PHE A 101 -8.95 4.72 0.74
CA PHE A 101 -9.44 5.42 1.93
C PHE A 101 -9.08 6.91 1.94
N THR A 102 -8.45 7.42 0.89
CA THR A 102 -7.93 8.81 0.83
C THR A 102 -8.98 9.85 1.18
N SER A 103 -10.21 9.70 0.68
CA SER A 103 -11.31 10.65 0.93
C SER A 103 -11.72 10.68 2.40
N VAL A 104 -11.99 9.52 3.00
CA VAL A 104 -12.44 9.46 4.40
C VAL A 104 -11.33 9.80 5.39
N ILE A 105 -10.08 9.41 5.10
CA ILE A 105 -8.93 9.80 5.93
C ILE A 105 -8.68 11.31 5.80
N GLY A 106 -8.80 11.87 4.60
CA GLY A 106 -8.69 13.31 4.40
C GLY A 106 -9.77 14.10 5.16
N GLU A 107 -11.02 13.63 5.14
CA GLU A 107 -12.12 14.20 5.92
C GLU A 107 -11.83 14.14 7.43
N ALA A 108 -11.42 12.97 7.94
CA ALA A 108 -11.09 12.80 9.35
C ALA A 108 -9.95 13.73 9.80
N LEU A 109 -8.87 13.83 9.03
CA LEU A 109 -7.74 14.71 9.34
C LEU A 109 -8.13 16.18 9.28
N ALA A 110 -8.98 16.58 8.32
CA ALA A 110 -9.49 17.94 8.23
C ALA A 110 -10.36 18.30 9.45
N ALA A 111 -11.27 17.41 9.86
CA ALA A 111 -12.11 17.60 11.04
C ALA A 111 -11.27 17.69 12.32
N LEU A 112 -10.28 16.81 12.50
CA LEU A 112 -9.34 16.89 13.61
C LEU A 112 -8.58 18.21 13.65
N ALA A 113 -8.17 18.74 12.49
CA ALA A 113 -7.42 19.99 12.40
C ALA A 113 -8.27 21.24 12.64
N ILE A 114 -9.54 21.25 12.24
CA ILE A 114 -10.43 22.39 12.31
C ILE A 114 -11.23 22.40 13.62
N ASP A 115 -11.80 21.23 13.98
CA ASP A 115 -12.77 21.09 15.06
C ASP A 115 -12.17 20.39 16.30
N GLY A 116 -10.97 19.85 16.19
CA GLY A 116 -10.29 19.08 17.25
C GLY A 116 -10.86 17.68 17.46
N SER A 117 -11.88 17.28 16.69
CA SER A 117 -12.54 15.98 16.77
C SER A 117 -13.10 15.57 15.42
N THR A 118 -13.44 14.29 15.25
CA THR A 118 -14.09 13.76 14.05
C THR A 118 -15.14 12.73 14.42
N ASP A 119 -16.22 12.66 13.65
CA ASP A 119 -17.26 11.64 13.77
C ASP A 119 -16.86 10.31 13.10
N GLN A 120 -15.74 10.30 12.38
CA GLN A 120 -15.22 9.07 11.76
C GLN A 120 -14.66 8.14 12.85
N PRO A 121 -14.96 6.83 12.81
CA PRO A 121 -14.52 5.87 13.82
C PRO A 121 -13.05 5.50 13.64
N ILE A 122 -12.13 6.44 13.88
CA ILE A 122 -10.69 6.28 13.68
C ILE A 122 -9.90 6.05 14.97
N ASP A 123 -10.52 5.96 16.13
CA ASP A 123 -9.85 5.81 17.44
C ASP A 123 -8.88 4.63 17.47
N PHE A 124 -9.24 3.53 16.80
CA PHE A 124 -8.40 2.33 16.69
C PHE A 124 -7.15 2.53 15.82
N LEU A 125 -7.04 3.65 15.10
CA LEU A 125 -5.90 4.02 14.26
C LEU A 125 -4.89 4.89 14.99
N GLY A 126 -5.15 5.28 16.24
CA GLY A 126 -4.26 6.11 17.04
C GLY A 126 -2.89 5.45 17.27
N LEU A 127 -1.84 6.26 17.28
CA LEU A 127 -0.45 5.81 17.47
C LEU A 127 -0.23 5.18 18.86
N SER A 128 -1.01 5.60 19.84
CA SER A 128 -0.96 5.09 21.23
C SER A 128 -1.14 3.58 21.34
N ARG A 129 -1.78 2.92 20.36
CA ARG A 129 -1.95 1.47 20.34
C ARG A 129 -0.64 0.67 20.26
N PHE A 130 0.46 1.33 19.89
CA PHE A 130 1.80 0.73 19.87
C PHE A 130 2.65 1.08 21.10
N GLN A 131 2.12 1.90 22.00
CA GLN A 131 2.79 2.27 23.24
C GLN A 131 2.38 1.24 24.32
N THR A 132 3.27 0.30 24.63
CA THR A 132 3.16 -0.65 25.76
C THR A 132 4.16 -0.32 26.82
#